data_6acf7025f9329abc613c2edb55bb6706
#
_entry.id   6acf7025f9329abc613c2edb55bb6706
#
_cell.length_a   1.000
_cell.length_b   1.000
_cell.length_c   1.000
_cell.angle_alpha   90.00
_cell.angle_beta   90.00
_cell.angle_gamma   90.00
#
_symmetry.space_group_name_H-M   'P 1'
#
loop_
_entity.id
_entity.type
_entity.pdbx_description
1 polymer ?
#
loop_
_entity_poly.entity_id
_entity_poly.type
_entity_poly.pdbx_seq_one_letter_code
_entity_poly.pdbx_strand_id
1 'polypeptide(L)'
;MKKYIITILCMLSGSIGLHAQISISYSVGYGNYKMNDMSRLLDASLEAIQSSLPAGVCITDNFPAHIIHNLDATYSFNRHEVGLKGTYMTTGGKIAYADYSGKYYEKLTLNGYRIGAMYRFHFLRTQLGKLPFSIFGEVSPAITFTQLKYKALLSLPDYNVHETNPEDNVSTNETGFSIQPLIGGQLFITKNLFTSISIGYDFEFGSKLETTNNILRADWSGFRINAGIGYKF
;
A
#
# COMPACT_ATOMS: atom_id res chain seq x y z
N MET A 1 -5.98 -33.14 -2.25
CA MET A 1 -6.28 -31.69 -2.15
C MET A 1 -6.26 -30.99 -3.53
N LYS A 2 -5.24 -31.11 -4.38
CA LYS A 2 -5.22 -30.48 -5.72
C LYS A 2 -6.40 -30.82 -6.64
N LYS A 3 -6.92 -32.05 -6.59
CA LYS A 3 -8.07 -32.47 -7.42
C LYS A 3 -9.38 -31.77 -7.05
N TYR A 4 -9.62 -31.48 -5.77
CA TYR A 4 -10.84 -30.80 -5.32
C TYR A 4 -10.85 -29.32 -5.66
N ILE A 5 -9.66 -28.67 -5.71
CA ILE A 5 -9.52 -27.27 -6.11
C ILE A 5 -9.90 -27.10 -7.59
N ILE A 6 -9.45 -28.02 -8.45
CA ILE A 6 -9.79 -28.02 -9.88
C ILE A 6 -11.28 -28.28 -10.10
N THR A 7 -11.88 -29.20 -9.33
CA THR A 7 -13.32 -29.51 -9.43
C THR A 7 -14.18 -28.33 -8.98
N ILE A 8 -13.80 -27.63 -7.90
CA ILE A 8 -14.47 -26.41 -7.43
C ILE A 8 -14.31 -25.27 -8.46
N LEU A 9 -13.14 -25.13 -9.07
CA LEU A 9 -12.90 -24.14 -10.13
C LEU A 9 -13.73 -24.43 -11.39
N CYS A 10 -13.88 -25.70 -11.77
CA CYS A 10 -14.74 -26.12 -12.88
C CYS A 10 -16.23 -25.99 -12.57
N MET A 11 -16.68 -26.21 -11.33
CA MET A 11 -18.07 -25.98 -10.94
C MET A 11 -18.43 -24.50 -10.89
N LEU A 12 -17.50 -23.63 -10.51
CA LEU A 12 -17.65 -22.17 -10.58
C LEU A 12 -17.73 -21.66 -12.03
N SER A 13 -17.06 -22.30 -12.97
CA SER A 13 -17.10 -21.90 -14.39
C SER A 13 -18.38 -22.36 -15.11
N GLY A 14 -19.08 -23.38 -14.62
CA GLY A 14 -20.29 -23.95 -15.26
C GLY A 14 -21.60 -23.22 -14.98
N SER A 15 -21.66 -22.31 -14.01
CA SER A 15 -22.88 -21.59 -13.61
C SER A 15 -22.98 -20.15 -14.13
N ILE A 16 -22.11 -19.73 -15.04
CA ILE A 16 -22.03 -18.35 -15.55
C ILE A 16 -22.90 -18.17 -16.80
N GLY A 17 -24.16 -18.52 -16.69
CA GLY A 17 -25.18 -18.29 -17.74
C GLY A 17 -26.04 -17.04 -17.56
N LEU A 18 -25.77 -16.19 -16.57
CA LEU A 18 -26.50 -14.95 -16.29
C LEU A 18 -25.53 -13.79 -16.47
N HIS A 19 -25.67 -12.99 -17.52
CA HIS A 19 -25.07 -11.68 -17.84
C HIS A 19 -24.09 -11.09 -16.78
N ALA A 20 -23.19 -11.89 -16.33
CA ALA A 20 -22.19 -11.59 -15.34
C ALA A 20 -21.03 -10.90 -16.05
N GLN A 21 -20.70 -9.72 -15.61
CA GLN A 21 -19.67 -8.92 -16.22
C GLN A 21 -18.46 -8.91 -15.29
N ILE A 22 -17.41 -9.57 -15.72
CA ILE A 22 -16.11 -9.51 -15.05
C ILE A 22 -15.46 -8.19 -15.45
N SER A 23 -14.83 -7.51 -14.52
CA SER A 23 -13.99 -6.36 -14.81
C SER A 23 -12.65 -6.45 -14.11
N ILE A 24 -11.65 -5.89 -14.75
CA ILE A 24 -10.31 -5.70 -14.20
C ILE A 24 -10.02 -4.20 -14.24
N SER A 25 -9.55 -3.66 -13.12
CA SER A 25 -9.16 -2.26 -13.05
C SER A 25 -7.83 -2.07 -12.34
N TYR A 26 -7.10 -1.09 -12.80
CA TYR A 26 -5.88 -0.63 -12.17
C TYR A 26 -6.05 0.83 -11.77
N SER A 27 -5.64 1.16 -10.55
CA SER A 27 -5.66 2.55 -10.08
C SER A 27 -4.36 2.93 -9.40
N VAL A 28 -3.98 4.18 -9.60
CA VAL A 28 -2.91 4.85 -8.87
C VAL A 28 -3.55 5.73 -7.82
N GLY A 29 -3.06 5.64 -6.61
CA GLY A 29 -3.51 6.43 -5.48
C GLY A 29 -2.40 7.21 -4.82
N TYR A 30 -2.79 8.10 -3.95
CA TYR A 30 -1.94 8.80 -3.01
C TYR A 30 -2.50 8.63 -1.61
N GLY A 31 -1.64 8.27 -0.66
CA GLY A 31 -2.09 8.02 0.70
C GLY A 31 -1.07 8.45 1.74
N ASN A 32 -1.56 8.92 2.87
CA ASN A 32 -0.76 9.13 4.06
C ASN A 32 -0.83 7.92 4.99
N TYR A 33 0.08 7.84 5.93
CA TYR A 33 0.24 6.72 6.86
C TYR A 33 0.48 7.22 8.28
N LYS A 34 -0.03 6.49 9.28
CA LYS A 34 0.16 6.78 10.71
C LYS A 34 1.41 6.11 11.28
N MET A 35 2.55 6.25 10.71
CA MET A 35 3.79 5.56 11.09
C MET A 35 4.42 6.09 12.41
N ASN A 36 3.61 6.33 13.46
CA ASN A 36 4.06 6.96 14.70
C ASN A 36 5.21 6.21 15.41
N ASP A 37 5.12 4.86 15.48
CA ASP A 37 6.15 4.07 16.16
C ASP A 37 7.44 4.03 15.32
N MET A 38 7.29 4.01 13.99
CA MET A 38 8.42 4.08 13.07
C MET A 38 9.11 5.45 13.12
N SER A 39 8.34 6.54 13.23
CA SER A 39 8.88 7.88 13.42
C SER A 39 9.64 8.01 14.74
N ARG A 40 9.10 7.47 15.84
CA ARG A 40 9.79 7.44 17.13
C ARG A 40 11.08 6.60 17.10
N LEU A 41 11.08 5.49 16.35
CA LEU A 41 12.29 4.70 16.15
C LEU A 41 13.36 5.54 15.44
N LEU A 42 12.97 6.31 14.43
CA LEU A 42 13.88 7.17 13.68
C LEU A 42 14.43 8.30 14.55
N ASP A 43 13.59 8.92 15.41
CA ASP A 43 13.99 9.94 16.37
C ASP A 43 15.01 9.37 17.39
N ALA A 44 14.72 8.18 17.95
CA ALA A 44 15.63 7.51 18.89
C ALA A 44 16.96 7.11 18.23
N SER A 45 16.94 6.68 16.97
CA SER A 45 18.15 6.41 16.20
C SER A 45 18.97 7.68 16.01
N LEU A 46 18.32 8.81 15.67
CA LEU A 46 19.01 10.09 15.55
C LEU A 46 19.69 10.52 16.86
N GLU A 47 18.98 10.45 17.99
CA GLU A 47 19.53 10.78 19.31
C GLU A 47 20.76 9.91 19.65
N ALA A 48 20.71 8.61 19.36
CA ALA A 48 21.81 7.68 19.63
C ALA A 48 23.08 8.02 18.85
N ILE A 49 22.95 8.47 17.60
CA ILE A 49 24.09 8.77 16.73
C ILE A 49 24.58 10.22 16.81
N GLN A 50 23.75 11.16 17.28
CA GLN A 50 24.13 12.58 17.39
C GLN A 50 25.37 12.83 18.22
N SER A 51 25.62 11.99 19.25
CA SER A 51 26.81 12.11 20.10
C SER A 51 28.12 11.67 19.40
N SER A 52 28.00 10.89 18.34
CA SER A 52 29.13 10.25 17.63
C SER A 52 29.41 10.84 16.26
N LEU A 53 28.52 11.63 15.73
CA LEU A 53 28.59 12.23 14.39
C LEU A 53 28.72 13.76 14.44
N PRO A 54 29.22 14.39 13.37
CA PRO A 54 29.30 15.85 13.27
C PRO A 54 27.96 16.54 13.46
N ALA A 55 27.96 17.78 13.94
CA ALA A 55 26.78 18.61 14.00
C ALA A 55 26.17 18.79 12.60
N GLY A 56 24.86 18.55 12.47
CA GLY A 56 24.15 18.69 11.19
C GLY A 56 23.48 17.41 10.69
N VAL A 57 23.65 16.26 11.36
CA VAL A 57 22.87 15.05 11.09
C VAL A 57 21.40 15.32 11.40
N CYS A 58 20.52 15.04 10.46
CA CYS A 58 19.10 15.28 10.61
C CYS A 58 18.24 14.24 9.89
N ILE A 59 16.97 14.16 10.28
CA ILE A 59 15.96 13.38 9.56
C ILE A 59 15.60 14.13 8.29
N THR A 60 15.81 13.50 7.14
CA THR A 60 15.50 14.06 5.83
C THR A 60 14.17 13.55 5.27
N ASP A 61 13.77 12.34 5.65
CA ASP A 61 12.47 11.74 5.32
C ASP A 61 11.87 11.10 6.58
N ASN A 62 10.60 11.38 6.85
CA ASN A 62 9.86 10.82 8.00
C ASN A 62 8.52 10.23 7.54
N PHE A 63 8.59 9.07 6.91
CA PHE A 63 7.47 8.27 6.43
C PHE A 63 6.39 9.09 5.69
N PRO A 64 6.78 9.83 4.64
CA PRO A 64 5.88 10.70 3.92
C PRO A 64 4.75 9.92 3.23
N ALA A 65 3.67 10.62 2.92
CA ALA A 65 2.64 10.12 2.03
C ALA A 65 3.24 9.74 0.66
N HIS A 66 2.78 8.64 0.10
CA HIS A 66 3.38 8.09 -1.12
C HIS A 66 2.34 7.56 -2.11
N ILE A 67 2.80 7.25 -3.32
CA ILE A 67 1.99 6.64 -4.37
C ILE A 67 1.62 5.21 -3.97
N ILE A 68 0.36 4.86 -4.24
CA ILE A 68 -0.23 3.54 -3.98
C ILE A 68 -0.68 2.96 -5.32
N HIS A 69 -0.49 1.68 -5.50
CA HIS A 69 -0.93 0.95 -6.68
C HIS A 69 -2.00 -0.06 -6.28
N ASN A 70 -3.15 -0.03 -6.96
CA ASN A 70 -4.23 -0.99 -6.72
C ASN A 70 -4.55 -1.75 -8.01
N LEU A 71 -4.84 -3.02 -7.86
CA LEU A 71 -5.33 -3.90 -8.90
C LEU A 71 -6.59 -4.59 -8.38
N ASP A 72 -7.71 -4.41 -9.08
CA ASP A 72 -9.00 -4.99 -8.72
C ASP A 72 -9.45 -5.96 -9.80
N ALA A 73 -9.99 -7.11 -9.39
CA ALA A 73 -10.70 -8.05 -10.23
C ALA A 73 -12.10 -8.26 -9.66
N THR A 74 -13.13 -7.85 -10.37
CA THR A 74 -14.49 -7.80 -9.85
C THR A 74 -15.50 -8.50 -10.75
N TYR A 75 -16.58 -8.94 -10.13
CA TYR A 75 -17.74 -9.54 -10.73
C TYR A 75 -18.96 -8.67 -10.40
N SER A 76 -19.59 -8.13 -11.43
CA SER A 76 -20.74 -7.22 -11.29
C SER A 76 -22.07 -7.94 -11.52
N PHE A 77 -23.02 -7.73 -10.63
CA PHE A 77 -24.42 -8.18 -10.77
C PHE A 77 -25.37 -7.12 -10.26
N ASN A 78 -26.27 -6.67 -11.11
CA ASN A 78 -27.15 -5.56 -10.81
C ASN A 78 -26.37 -4.31 -10.34
N ARG A 79 -26.61 -3.88 -9.10
CA ARG A 79 -25.95 -2.73 -8.46
C ARG A 79 -24.76 -3.13 -7.58
N HIS A 80 -24.43 -4.39 -7.53
CA HIS A 80 -23.41 -4.95 -6.66
C HIS A 80 -22.19 -5.37 -7.46
N GLU A 81 -21.02 -5.17 -6.89
CA GLU A 81 -19.76 -5.73 -7.36
C GLU A 81 -19.06 -6.41 -6.19
N VAL A 82 -18.58 -7.60 -6.42
CA VAL A 82 -17.75 -8.36 -5.48
C VAL A 82 -16.45 -8.75 -6.16
N GLY A 83 -15.36 -8.82 -5.43
CA GLY A 83 -14.11 -9.18 -6.05
C GLY A 83 -12.94 -9.24 -5.11
N LEU A 84 -11.76 -9.24 -5.70
CA LEU A 84 -10.48 -9.21 -5.02
C LEU A 84 -9.78 -7.89 -5.33
N LYS A 85 -9.11 -7.34 -4.31
CA LYS A 85 -8.28 -6.14 -4.41
C LYS A 85 -6.88 -6.45 -3.91
N GLY A 86 -5.88 -6.17 -4.74
CA GLY A 86 -4.48 -6.15 -4.38
C GLY A 86 -3.97 -4.71 -4.31
N THR A 87 -3.23 -4.35 -3.26
CA THR A 87 -2.65 -3.02 -3.11
C THR A 87 -1.17 -3.13 -2.77
N TYR A 88 -0.34 -2.33 -3.43
CA TYR A 88 1.06 -2.13 -3.10
C TYR A 88 1.26 -0.70 -2.59
N MET A 89 1.93 -0.60 -1.44
CA MET A 89 2.23 0.66 -0.74
C MET A 89 3.70 0.69 -0.38
N THR A 90 4.30 1.87 -0.35
CA THR A 90 5.67 2.04 0.14
C THR A 90 5.81 3.37 0.85
N THR A 91 6.69 3.44 1.83
CA THR A 91 7.12 4.67 2.50
C THR A 91 8.47 4.43 3.15
N GLY A 92 9.08 5.45 3.73
CA GLY A 92 10.36 5.28 4.41
C GLY A 92 10.77 6.46 5.26
N GLY A 93 11.69 6.19 6.18
CA GLY A 93 12.38 7.19 6.97
C GLY A 93 13.86 7.24 6.61
N LYS A 94 14.48 8.40 6.70
CA LYS A 94 15.89 8.57 6.39
C LYS A 94 16.54 9.61 7.31
N ILE A 95 17.64 9.22 7.93
CA ILE A 95 18.60 10.11 8.58
C ILE A 95 19.76 10.29 7.61
N ALA A 96 20.21 11.51 7.39
CA ALA A 96 21.34 11.75 6.51
C ALA A 96 22.20 12.92 6.94
N TYR A 97 23.46 12.83 6.58
CA TYR A 97 24.46 13.88 6.67
C TYR A 97 25.39 13.80 5.47
N ALA A 98 25.74 14.93 4.90
CA ALA A 98 26.74 15.00 3.85
C ALA A 98 27.46 16.35 3.91
N ASP A 99 28.81 16.29 3.87
CA ASP A 99 29.66 17.45 3.74
C ASP A 99 30.86 17.14 2.80
N TYR A 100 31.88 18.02 2.79
CA TYR A 100 33.09 17.83 1.99
C TYR A 100 33.93 16.62 2.45
N SER A 101 33.83 16.20 3.73
CA SER A 101 34.60 15.10 4.31
C SER A 101 33.96 13.72 4.11
N GLY A 102 32.65 13.66 3.88
CA GLY A 102 31.99 12.38 3.69
C GLY A 102 30.46 12.41 3.68
N LYS A 103 29.90 11.21 3.61
CA LYS A 103 28.44 10.99 3.59
C LYS A 103 28.08 9.89 4.58
N TYR A 104 27.00 10.16 5.32
CA TYR A 104 26.36 9.19 6.18
C TYR A 104 24.86 9.16 5.88
N TYR A 105 24.27 7.98 5.80
CA TYR A 105 22.82 7.84 5.83
C TYR A 105 22.38 6.51 6.43
N GLU A 106 21.28 6.56 7.14
CA GLU A 106 20.46 5.43 7.51
C GLU A 106 19.09 5.57 6.85
N LYS A 107 18.63 4.50 6.21
CA LYS A 107 17.36 4.47 5.51
C LYS A 107 16.53 3.26 5.94
N LEU A 108 15.33 3.54 6.48
CA LEU A 108 14.27 2.57 6.71
C LEU A 108 13.32 2.62 5.53
N THR A 109 13.05 1.48 4.91
CA THR A 109 12.05 1.37 3.83
C THR A 109 11.00 0.35 4.24
N LEU A 110 9.74 0.76 4.22
CA LEU A 110 8.58 -0.09 4.46
C LEU A 110 7.85 -0.34 3.15
N ASN A 111 7.64 -1.62 2.82
CA ASN A 111 6.80 -2.05 1.73
C ASN A 111 5.59 -2.77 2.31
N GLY A 112 4.40 -2.36 1.90
CA GLY A 112 3.14 -2.96 2.28
C GLY A 112 2.46 -3.63 1.08
N TYR A 113 2.07 -4.88 1.24
CA TYR A 113 1.30 -5.66 0.27
C TYR A 113 -0.03 -6.02 0.91
N ARG A 114 -1.12 -5.48 0.39
CA ARG A 114 -2.47 -5.70 0.91
C ARG A 114 -3.25 -6.55 -0.09
N ILE A 115 -3.84 -7.65 0.37
CA ILE A 115 -4.66 -8.54 -0.45
C ILE A 115 -5.94 -8.82 0.31
N GLY A 116 -7.08 -8.61 -0.34
CA GLY A 116 -8.38 -8.80 0.31
C GLY A 116 -9.54 -8.94 -0.64
N ALA A 117 -10.69 -9.20 -0.04
CA ALA A 117 -11.96 -9.13 -0.73
C ALA A 117 -12.44 -7.68 -0.82
N MET A 118 -13.30 -7.40 -1.80
CA MET A 118 -13.97 -6.13 -1.91
C MET A 118 -15.44 -6.32 -2.23
N TYR A 119 -16.25 -5.43 -1.66
CA TYR A 119 -17.65 -5.29 -2.00
C TYR A 119 -17.95 -3.84 -2.33
N ARG A 120 -18.57 -3.62 -3.49
CA ARG A 120 -18.95 -2.29 -3.98
C ARG A 120 -20.44 -2.27 -4.26
N PHE A 121 -21.11 -1.21 -3.85
CA PHE A 121 -22.53 -0.97 -4.12
C PHE A 121 -22.72 0.36 -4.86
N HIS A 122 -23.33 0.30 -6.04
CA HIS A 122 -23.66 1.45 -6.87
C HIS A 122 -25.02 2.01 -6.46
N PHE A 123 -25.03 3.02 -5.58
CA PHE A 123 -26.27 3.61 -5.08
C PHE A 123 -26.89 4.62 -6.05
N LEU A 124 -26.10 5.25 -6.91
CA LEU A 124 -26.57 6.13 -7.98
C LEU A 124 -26.03 5.67 -9.33
N ARG A 125 -26.92 5.50 -10.29
CA ARG A 125 -26.57 5.28 -11.69
C ARG A 125 -27.35 6.31 -12.54
N THR A 126 -26.62 7.09 -13.31
CA THR A 126 -27.12 8.19 -14.13
C THR A 126 -26.30 8.33 -15.41
N GLN A 127 -26.50 9.38 -16.15
CA GLN A 127 -25.70 9.72 -17.32
C GLN A 127 -25.12 11.12 -17.13
N LEU A 128 -23.83 11.25 -17.39
CA LEU A 128 -23.15 12.52 -17.49
C LEU A 128 -23.01 12.87 -19.00
N GLY A 129 -23.96 13.67 -19.51
CA GLY A 129 -24.13 13.83 -20.94
C GLY A 129 -24.59 12.52 -21.60
N LYS A 130 -23.77 11.94 -22.47
CA LYS A 130 -24.04 10.65 -23.13
C LYS A 130 -23.33 9.46 -22.48
N LEU A 131 -22.52 9.70 -21.47
CA LEU A 131 -21.70 8.68 -20.83
C LEU A 131 -22.38 8.14 -19.57
N PRO A 132 -22.48 6.80 -19.40
CA PRO A 132 -22.97 6.21 -18.17
C PRO A 132 -22.04 6.55 -17.00
N PHE A 133 -22.65 7.06 -15.92
CA PHE A 133 -21.95 7.45 -14.69
C PHE A 133 -22.60 6.78 -13.49
N SER A 134 -21.79 6.37 -12.53
CA SER A 134 -22.30 5.82 -11.28
C SER A 134 -21.48 6.31 -10.09
N ILE A 135 -22.17 6.45 -8.95
CA ILE A 135 -21.54 6.71 -7.64
C ILE A 135 -21.69 5.43 -6.82
N PHE A 136 -20.60 5.07 -6.15
CA PHE A 136 -20.53 3.82 -5.38
C PHE A 136 -19.92 4.04 -4.00
N GLY A 137 -20.31 3.18 -3.06
CA GLY A 137 -19.60 2.93 -1.83
C GLY A 137 -18.92 1.56 -1.90
N GLU A 138 -17.73 1.46 -1.35
CA GLU A 138 -16.95 0.22 -1.32
C GLU A 138 -16.43 -0.04 0.08
N VAL A 139 -16.36 -1.31 0.46
CA VAL A 139 -15.65 -1.78 1.64
C VAL A 139 -14.74 -2.93 1.25
N SER A 140 -13.50 -2.89 1.73
CA SER A 140 -12.48 -3.87 1.38
C SER A 140 -11.74 -4.34 2.64
N PRO A 141 -12.17 -5.46 3.27
CA PRO A 141 -11.39 -6.16 4.28
C PRO A 141 -10.20 -6.86 3.61
N ALA A 142 -9.02 -6.82 4.25
CA ALA A 142 -7.81 -7.38 3.68
C ALA A 142 -6.78 -7.77 4.74
N ILE A 143 -5.82 -8.60 4.32
CA ILE A 143 -4.60 -8.90 5.05
C ILE A 143 -3.48 -8.04 4.46
N THR A 144 -2.72 -7.39 5.33
CA THR A 144 -1.57 -6.56 4.95
C THR A 144 -0.29 -7.27 5.38
N PHE A 145 0.62 -7.46 4.45
CA PHE A 145 1.97 -7.96 4.69
C PHE A 145 2.93 -6.78 4.61
N THR A 146 3.68 -6.55 5.68
CA THR A 146 4.66 -5.46 5.77
C THR A 146 6.07 -6.03 5.75
N GLN A 147 6.93 -5.46 4.92
CA GLN A 147 8.35 -5.76 4.87
C GLN A 147 9.13 -4.51 5.24
N LEU A 148 9.89 -4.58 6.33
CA LEU A 148 10.86 -3.56 6.73
C LEU A 148 12.24 -3.90 6.16
N LYS A 149 12.86 -2.91 5.52
CA LYS A 149 14.27 -2.98 5.05
C LYS A 149 15.06 -1.85 5.68
N TYR A 150 16.19 -2.19 6.25
CA TYR A 150 17.15 -1.23 6.79
C TYR A 150 18.39 -1.17 5.90
N LYS A 151 18.93 0.03 5.70
CA LYS A 151 20.18 0.25 4.98
C LYS A 151 20.94 1.41 5.61
N ALA A 152 22.20 1.14 6.01
CA ALA A 152 23.12 2.17 6.46
C ALA A 152 24.30 2.29 5.48
N LEU A 153 24.85 3.49 5.35
CA LEU A 153 26.06 3.76 4.57
C LEU A 153 26.87 4.85 5.26
N LEU A 154 28.16 4.54 5.47
CA LEU A 154 29.17 5.51 5.83
C LEU A 154 30.25 5.54 4.73
N SER A 155 30.50 6.71 4.17
CA SER A 155 31.52 6.92 3.14
C SER A 155 32.39 8.12 3.51
N LEU A 156 33.66 7.85 3.76
CA LEU A 156 34.70 8.86 4.08
C LEU A 156 35.80 8.75 3.01
N PRO A 157 35.74 9.53 1.92
CA PRO A 157 36.66 9.43 0.77
C PRO A 157 38.13 9.62 1.17
N ASP A 158 38.43 10.58 2.05
CA ASP A 158 39.78 10.92 2.47
C ASP A 158 40.47 9.79 3.27
N TYR A 159 39.70 8.88 3.85
CA TYR A 159 40.19 7.72 4.62
C TYR A 159 40.03 6.40 3.87
N ASN A 160 39.58 6.40 2.61
CA ASN A 160 39.22 5.21 1.83
C ASN A 160 38.23 4.28 2.56
N VAL A 161 37.40 4.83 3.44
CA VAL A 161 36.35 4.09 4.14
C VAL A 161 35.08 4.11 3.33
N HIS A 162 34.69 2.93 2.84
CA HIS A 162 33.40 2.65 2.22
C HIS A 162 32.76 1.49 2.98
N GLU A 163 32.13 1.78 4.09
CA GLU A 163 31.36 0.77 4.81
C GLU A 163 29.89 0.82 4.39
N THR A 164 29.51 -0.18 3.62
CA THR A 164 28.11 -0.56 3.47
C THR A 164 27.93 -1.80 4.31
N ASN A 165 27.14 -1.74 5.37
CA ASN A 165 26.93 -2.94 6.18
C ASN A 165 26.01 -3.90 5.41
N PRO A 166 26.51 -5.01 4.83
CA PRO A 166 25.68 -5.94 4.06
C PRO A 166 24.76 -6.79 4.96
N GLU A 167 25.01 -6.83 6.26
CA GLU A 167 24.16 -7.53 7.24
C GLU A 167 22.92 -6.74 7.61
N ASP A 168 22.85 -5.44 7.26
CA ASP A 168 21.75 -4.54 7.58
C ASP A 168 20.52 -4.70 6.67
N ASN A 169 20.50 -5.66 5.76
CA ASN A 169 19.28 -6.06 5.07
C ASN A 169 18.39 -6.92 5.99
N VAL A 170 18.16 -6.46 7.22
CA VAL A 170 17.17 -7.09 8.10
C VAL A 170 15.79 -6.88 7.46
N SER A 171 15.27 -7.91 6.85
CA SER A 171 13.89 -7.93 6.40
C SER A 171 13.03 -8.60 7.46
N THR A 172 12.33 -7.81 8.24
CA THR A 172 11.29 -8.33 9.14
C THR A 172 9.95 -8.25 8.41
N ASN A 173 9.24 -9.37 8.35
CA ASN A 173 7.94 -9.47 7.74
C ASN A 173 6.85 -9.54 8.81
N GLU A 174 5.82 -8.75 8.63
CA GLU A 174 4.69 -8.64 9.54
C GLU A 174 3.38 -8.81 8.82
N THR A 175 2.38 -9.28 9.55
CA THR A 175 1.03 -9.46 9.02
C THR A 175 0.03 -8.70 9.88
N GLY A 176 -0.78 -7.86 9.25
CA GLY A 176 -1.88 -7.13 9.85
C GLY A 176 -3.19 -7.41 9.14
N PHE A 177 -4.29 -6.98 9.75
CA PHE A 177 -5.61 -6.94 9.14
C PHE A 177 -6.01 -5.50 8.90
N SER A 178 -6.64 -5.23 7.74
CA SER A 178 -7.14 -3.90 7.44
C SER A 178 -8.56 -3.92 6.90
N ILE A 179 -9.25 -2.80 7.07
CA ILE A 179 -10.55 -2.56 6.46
C ILE A 179 -10.58 -1.17 5.84
N GLN A 180 -10.95 -1.08 4.56
CA GLN A 180 -10.93 0.16 3.81
C GLN A 180 -12.33 0.50 3.28
N PRO A 181 -13.11 1.34 3.97
CA PRO A 181 -14.27 2.00 3.40
C PRO A 181 -13.83 3.13 2.46
N LEU A 182 -14.49 3.22 1.31
CA LEU A 182 -14.32 4.35 0.39
C LEU A 182 -15.61 4.67 -0.38
N ILE A 183 -15.67 5.86 -0.91
CA ILE A 183 -16.70 6.33 -1.83
C ILE A 183 -16.04 6.78 -3.12
N GLY A 184 -16.70 6.55 -4.25
CA GLY A 184 -16.15 6.92 -5.54
C GLY A 184 -17.18 7.10 -6.63
N GLY A 185 -16.67 7.59 -7.76
CA GLY A 185 -17.41 7.71 -9.01
C GLY A 185 -16.75 6.86 -10.10
N GLN A 186 -17.57 6.30 -10.98
CA GLN A 186 -17.16 5.53 -12.14
C GLN A 186 -17.84 6.08 -13.37
N LEU A 187 -17.06 6.35 -14.41
CA LEU A 187 -17.53 6.89 -15.69
C LEU A 187 -17.14 5.96 -16.82
N PHE A 188 -18.10 5.44 -17.58
CA PHE A 188 -17.85 4.64 -18.76
C PHE A 188 -17.56 5.52 -19.97
N ILE A 189 -16.33 5.43 -20.49
CA ILE A 189 -15.88 6.13 -21.70
C ILE A 189 -16.40 5.42 -22.95
N THR A 190 -16.40 4.08 -22.89
CA THR A 190 -17.01 3.20 -23.90
C THR A 190 -17.91 2.18 -23.22
N LYS A 191 -18.47 1.25 -23.99
CA LYS A 191 -19.29 0.15 -23.41
C LYS A 191 -18.51 -0.71 -22.42
N ASN A 192 -17.21 -0.83 -22.61
CA ASN A 192 -16.31 -1.72 -21.87
C ASN A 192 -15.26 -0.97 -21.02
N LEU A 193 -14.82 0.20 -21.49
CA LEU A 193 -13.76 0.97 -20.82
C LEU A 193 -14.36 2.00 -19.86
N PHE A 194 -13.88 2.02 -18.63
CA PHE A 194 -14.29 3.00 -17.63
C PHE A 194 -13.09 3.61 -16.91
N THR A 195 -13.30 4.80 -16.39
CA THR A 195 -12.40 5.46 -15.42
C THR A 195 -13.11 5.58 -14.08
N SER A 196 -12.34 5.64 -13.01
CA SER A 196 -12.88 5.79 -11.65
C SER A 196 -12.02 6.73 -10.83
N ILE A 197 -12.65 7.42 -9.91
CA ILE A 197 -12.01 8.18 -8.84
C ILE A 197 -12.64 7.79 -7.52
N SER A 198 -11.85 7.64 -6.48
CA SER A 198 -12.35 7.28 -5.16
C SER A 198 -11.54 7.93 -4.05
N ILE A 199 -12.19 8.14 -2.92
CA ILE A 199 -11.59 8.65 -1.69
C ILE A 199 -12.08 7.80 -0.52
N GLY A 200 -11.22 7.55 0.45
CA GLY A 200 -11.57 6.78 1.62
C GLY A 200 -10.49 6.79 2.69
N TYR A 201 -10.64 5.91 3.63
CA TYR A 201 -9.71 5.74 4.74
C TYR A 201 -9.41 4.27 4.95
N ASP A 202 -8.15 3.94 5.17
CA ASP A 202 -7.71 2.59 5.51
C ASP A 202 -7.51 2.50 7.03
N PHE A 203 -8.14 1.54 7.67
CA PHE A 203 -7.98 1.24 9.09
C PHE A 203 -7.18 -0.05 9.21
N GLU A 204 -6.01 0.02 9.83
CA GLU A 204 -5.17 -1.15 10.05
C GLU A 204 -5.15 -1.57 11.51
N PHE A 205 -5.16 -2.88 11.72
CA PHE A 205 -5.20 -3.53 13.00
C PHE A 205 -4.14 -4.63 13.06
N GLY A 206 -3.34 -4.64 14.12
CA GLY A 206 -2.55 -5.81 14.51
C GLY A 206 -1.17 -5.99 13.87
N SER A 207 -0.69 -5.10 13.00
CA SER A 207 0.70 -5.18 12.53
C SER A 207 1.68 -4.84 13.64
N LYS A 208 2.31 -5.87 14.23
CA LYS A 208 3.29 -5.73 15.30
C LYS A 208 4.62 -6.25 14.81
N LEU A 209 5.61 -5.38 14.66
CA LEU A 209 7.01 -5.74 14.41
C LEU A 209 7.65 -6.14 15.75
N GLU A 210 7.86 -7.43 15.97
CA GLU A 210 8.59 -7.91 17.12
C GLU A 210 10.10 -7.75 16.89
N THR A 211 10.69 -6.78 17.56
CA THR A 211 12.15 -6.67 17.71
C THR A 211 12.55 -7.18 19.09
N THR A 212 13.80 -7.55 19.27
CA THR A 212 14.35 -8.24 20.46
C THR A 212 13.97 -7.59 21.79
N ASN A 213 13.61 -6.31 21.83
CA ASN A 213 13.26 -5.57 23.05
C ASN A 213 12.02 -4.66 22.95
N ASN A 214 11.40 -4.49 21.77
CA ASN A 214 10.27 -3.57 21.59
C ASN A 214 9.27 -4.11 20.56
N ILE A 215 7.98 -3.86 20.81
CA ILE A 215 6.92 -4.09 19.85
C ILE A 215 6.72 -2.77 19.08
N LEU A 216 7.16 -2.72 17.84
CA LEU A 216 6.94 -1.60 16.94
C LEU A 216 5.74 -1.89 16.04
N ARG A 217 5.03 -0.86 15.60
CA ARG A 217 3.91 -1.00 14.67
C ARG A 217 4.18 -0.23 13.39
N ALA A 218 4.02 -0.91 12.25
CA ALA A 218 3.92 -0.27 10.96
C ALA A 218 2.44 0.00 10.66
N ASP A 219 1.92 1.14 11.11
CA ASP A 219 0.50 1.49 10.98
C ASP A 219 0.24 2.15 9.62
N TRP A 220 -0.29 1.38 8.68
CA TRP A 220 -0.67 1.83 7.34
C TRP A 220 -2.01 2.58 7.30
N SER A 221 -2.66 2.81 8.44
CA SER A 221 -3.90 3.57 8.49
C SER A 221 -3.72 4.97 7.94
N GLY A 222 -4.71 5.44 7.17
CA GLY A 222 -4.69 6.80 6.65
C GLY A 222 -5.63 7.04 5.49
N PHE A 223 -5.64 8.28 5.04
CA PHE A 223 -6.43 8.69 3.89
C PHE A 223 -5.88 8.13 2.58
N ARG A 224 -6.80 7.82 1.66
CA ARG A 224 -6.52 7.32 0.32
C ARG A 224 -7.35 8.11 -0.69
N ILE A 225 -6.68 8.57 -1.73
CA ILE A 225 -7.34 9.07 -2.94
C ILE A 225 -6.82 8.27 -4.13
N ASN A 226 -7.69 7.76 -4.98
CA ASN A 226 -7.31 6.90 -6.09
C ASN A 226 -7.98 7.38 -7.38
N ALA A 227 -7.25 7.25 -8.49
CA ALA A 227 -7.77 7.42 -9.83
C ALA A 227 -7.34 6.22 -10.69
N GLY A 228 -8.25 5.68 -11.47
CA GLY A 228 -8.00 4.44 -12.17
C GLY A 228 -8.74 4.31 -13.49
N ILE A 229 -8.33 3.26 -14.21
CA ILE A 229 -8.93 2.82 -15.45
C ILE A 229 -9.23 1.33 -15.36
N GLY A 230 -10.33 0.90 -15.94
CA GLY A 230 -10.70 -0.51 -15.94
C GLY A 230 -11.43 -0.91 -17.22
N TYR A 231 -11.42 -2.20 -17.44
CA TYR A 231 -12.07 -2.83 -18.57
C TYR A 231 -13.09 -3.88 -18.07
N LYS A 232 -14.27 -3.83 -18.64
CA LYS A 232 -15.39 -4.71 -18.34
C LYS A 232 -15.64 -5.63 -19.54
N PHE A 233 -15.57 -6.91 -19.32
CA PHE A 233 -15.73 -7.96 -20.33
C PHE A 233 -17.19 -8.28 -20.61
#